data_ef8945b5315cc770483707e9fd5cb215
#
_entry.id   ef8945b5315cc770483707e9fd5cb215
#
_cell.length_a   1.000
_cell.length_b   1.000
_cell.length_c   1.000
_cell.angle_alpha   90.00
_cell.angle_beta   90.00
_cell.angle_gamma   90.00
#
_symmetry.space_group_name_H-M   'P 1'
#
loop_
_entity.id
_entity.type
_entity.pdbx_description
1 polymer ?
#
loop_
_entity_poly.entity_id
_entity_poly.type
_entity_poly.pdbx_seq_one_letter_code
_entity_poly.pdbx_strand_id
1 'polypeptide(L)'
;MMYKKIILLICLIIGLSVILYGLKQYRYSTDEQKVTIQFSSWGSESEIKILKPLLLDFEHDNPDIKVDFMHIPQNYFQKLHLLFASNTAPDVIFINNQYLPVYANAGLFEDLSGEDEIFHFKDFYTKSLDALRWQGKLYAVPRDISNLVIYYNKNIFDRYGVSYPDNDWDYEKFLETAKKLTHRPEVFGISFEEEPIFYLPYLMSFGLDKEPVFDDIATHEGLKIYAGLRSKYHIAPRREEAASATMAQMFLQGRLAMHLSGRWLVPKYRQEAKFDWDIINFPKGTAGSVVPLDASGWAISKASKHKPQAKQLVKYLSSKQSIERLTQSGLIVPARIETANSKYFFDNQQPNNADTFLSVIETSRPTPVTVNYREVLDTLKTKTEKLFNLN
;
A
#
# COMPACT_ATOMS: atom_id res chain seq x y z
N MET A 1 11.30 71.07 2.68
CA MET A 1 10.25 70.07 3.04
C MET A 1 10.52 68.68 2.45
N MET A 2 11.06 68.61 1.23
CA MET A 2 11.34 67.33 0.51
C MET A 2 12.44 66.48 1.19
N TYR A 3 13.55 67.06 1.64
CA TYR A 3 14.65 66.36 2.33
C TYR A 3 14.22 65.61 3.61
N LYS A 4 13.33 66.22 4.41
CA LYS A 4 12.84 65.59 5.65
C LYS A 4 12.00 64.34 5.35
N LYS A 5 11.23 64.32 4.25
CA LYS A 5 10.45 63.17 3.82
C LYS A 5 11.35 62.04 3.30
N ILE A 6 12.44 62.36 2.61
CA ILE A 6 13.41 61.38 2.11
C ILE A 6 14.15 60.71 3.28
N ILE A 7 14.59 61.50 4.26
CA ILE A 7 15.27 60.96 5.47
C ILE A 7 14.32 60.05 6.25
N LEU A 8 13.04 60.44 6.40
CA LEU A 8 12.03 59.61 7.08
C LEU A 8 11.81 58.27 6.36
N LEU A 9 11.75 58.27 5.02
CA LEU A 9 11.60 57.09 4.20
C LEU A 9 12.80 56.14 4.33
N ILE A 10 14.03 56.70 4.33
CA ILE A 10 15.25 55.93 4.51
C ILE A 10 15.30 55.28 5.90
N CYS A 11 14.95 56.01 6.95
CA CYS A 11 14.87 55.46 8.32
C CYS A 11 13.81 54.33 8.42
N LEU A 12 12.67 54.46 7.73
CA LEU A 12 11.62 53.45 7.72
C LEU A 12 12.08 52.16 7.01
N ILE A 13 12.79 52.30 5.87
CA ILE A 13 13.36 51.16 5.13
C ILE A 13 14.44 50.44 5.97
N ILE A 14 15.32 51.19 6.63
CA ILE A 14 16.35 50.63 7.50
C ILE A 14 15.70 49.91 8.69
N GLY A 15 14.69 50.53 9.33
CA GLY A 15 13.95 49.90 10.43
C GLY A 15 13.27 48.58 10.01
N LEU A 16 12.61 48.58 8.84
CA LEU A 16 12.00 47.40 8.30
C LEU A 16 13.01 46.27 7.97
N SER A 17 14.17 46.66 7.42
CA SER A 17 15.26 45.72 7.11
C SER A 17 15.87 45.12 8.38
N VAL A 18 16.02 45.88 9.46
CA VAL A 18 16.51 45.36 10.75
C VAL A 18 15.49 44.40 11.37
N ILE A 19 14.20 44.74 11.31
CA ILE A 19 13.13 43.87 11.79
C ILE A 19 13.09 42.55 11.00
N LEU A 20 13.16 42.61 9.66
CA LEU A 20 13.19 41.42 8.81
C LEU A 20 14.42 40.56 9.04
N TYR A 21 15.57 41.18 9.25
CA TYR A 21 16.81 40.48 9.59
C TYR A 21 16.70 39.84 10.98
N GLY A 22 16.18 40.52 11.97
CA GLY A 22 15.93 39.99 13.32
C GLY A 22 14.96 38.83 13.32
N LEU A 23 13.85 38.90 12.54
CA LEU A 23 12.89 37.81 12.36
C LEU A 23 13.53 36.62 11.66
N LYS A 24 14.38 36.87 10.65
CA LYS A 24 15.12 35.80 9.95
C LYS A 24 16.10 35.09 10.89
N GLN A 25 16.83 35.85 11.70
CA GLN A 25 17.80 35.34 12.67
C GLN A 25 17.10 34.57 13.80
N TYR A 26 15.97 35.08 14.30
CA TYR A 26 15.13 34.40 15.28
C TYR A 26 14.60 33.07 14.75
N ARG A 27 14.08 33.08 13.52
CA ARG A 27 13.59 31.87 12.85
C ARG A 27 14.70 30.84 12.62
N TYR A 28 15.91 31.31 12.27
CA TYR A 28 17.08 30.45 12.08
C TYR A 28 17.53 29.83 13.41
N SER A 29 17.58 30.60 14.50
CA SER A 29 18.00 30.11 15.82
C SER A 29 16.96 29.15 16.44
N THR A 30 15.67 29.30 16.14
CA THR A 30 14.62 28.35 16.59
C THR A 30 14.62 27.06 15.78
N ASP A 31 15.00 27.08 14.51
CA ASP A 31 15.15 25.88 13.69
C ASP A 31 16.39 25.05 14.07
N GLU A 32 17.48 25.68 14.50
CA GLU A 32 18.68 24.98 15.00
C GLU A 32 18.45 24.21 16.31
N GLN A 33 17.41 24.55 17.08
CA GLN A 33 17.07 23.86 18.33
C GLN A 33 16.12 22.67 18.13
N LYS A 34 15.56 22.48 16.93
CA LYS A 34 14.62 21.38 16.67
C LYS A 34 15.34 20.09 16.41
N VAL A 35 14.79 19.00 16.97
CA VAL A 35 15.21 17.63 16.61
C VAL A 35 14.63 17.28 15.24
N THR A 36 15.49 17.00 14.28
CA THR A 36 15.05 16.55 12.96
C THR A 36 14.97 15.03 12.91
N ILE A 37 13.78 14.50 12.61
CA ILE A 37 13.53 13.08 12.40
C ILE A 37 13.44 12.83 10.89
N GLN A 38 14.21 11.88 10.40
CA GLN A 38 14.09 11.40 9.04
C GLN A 38 13.00 10.33 8.95
N PHE A 39 12.06 10.53 8.04
CA PHE A 39 11.00 9.55 7.77
C PHE A 39 10.96 9.20 6.29
N SER A 40 11.02 7.90 5.96
CA SER A 40 10.91 7.41 4.59
C SER A 40 9.62 6.66 4.32
N SER A 41 9.04 6.89 3.13
CA SER A 41 7.88 6.15 2.62
C SER A 41 7.93 6.04 1.11
N TRP A 42 7.34 4.94 0.61
CA TRP A 42 6.88 4.88 -0.78
C TRP A 42 5.47 5.48 -0.89
N GLY A 43 4.89 5.45 -2.06
CA GLY A 43 3.52 5.83 -2.32
C GLY A 43 3.37 6.62 -3.61
N SER A 44 2.16 6.59 -4.16
CA SER A 44 1.78 7.43 -5.30
C SER A 44 1.68 8.90 -4.88
N GLU A 45 1.63 9.81 -5.86
CA GLU A 45 1.42 11.23 -5.57
C GLU A 45 0.12 11.48 -4.79
N SER A 46 -0.94 10.70 -5.06
CA SER A 46 -2.20 10.80 -4.31
C SER A 46 -2.04 10.39 -2.85
N GLU A 47 -1.27 9.34 -2.55
CA GLU A 47 -0.92 8.97 -1.17
C GLU A 47 -0.16 10.08 -0.45
N ILE A 48 0.84 10.64 -1.13
CA ILE A 48 1.68 11.69 -0.55
C ILE A 48 0.90 12.98 -0.27
N LYS A 49 -0.09 13.30 -1.11
CA LYS A 49 -1.01 14.43 -0.86
C LYS A 49 -1.83 14.26 0.42
N ILE A 50 -2.09 13.01 0.85
CA ILE A 50 -2.79 12.71 2.10
C ILE A 50 -1.82 12.69 3.27
N LEU A 51 -0.62 12.14 3.09
CA LEU A 51 0.38 11.97 4.14
C LEU A 51 1.03 13.29 4.57
N LYS A 52 1.39 14.16 3.61
CA LYS A 52 2.06 15.43 3.91
C LYS A 52 1.33 16.34 4.90
N PRO A 53 0.00 16.55 4.79
CA PRO A 53 -0.73 17.32 5.80
C PRO A 53 -0.65 16.73 7.21
N LEU A 54 -0.65 15.40 7.34
CA LEU A 54 -0.48 14.74 8.64
C LEU A 54 0.88 15.05 9.26
N LEU A 55 1.95 15.10 8.45
CA LEU A 55 3.29 15.45 8.94
C LEU A 55 3.37 16.92 9.37
N LEU A 56 2.71 17.82 8.64
CA LEU A 56 2.63 19.24 9.00
C LEU A 56 1.84 19.45 10.30
N ASP A 57 0.74 18.75 10.48
CA ASP A 57 -0.05 18.82 11.72
C ASP A 57 0.75 18.25 12.90
N PHE A 58 1.52 17.18 12.69
CA PHE A 58 2.43 16.65 13.71
C PHE A 58 3.50 17.67 14.12
N GLU A 59 4.14 18.34 13.15
CA GLU A 59 5.13 19.39 13.43
C GLU A 59 4.51 20.60 14.15
N HIS A 60 3.27 20.94 13.82
CA HIS A 60 2.54 22.02 14.50
C HIS A 60 2.30 21.68 15.97
N ASP A 61 1.90 20.44 16.25
CA ASP A 61 1.59 19.97 17.62
C ASP A 61 2.86 19.64 18.43
N ASN A 62 4.02 19.48 17.75
CA ASN A 62 5.32 19.18 18.35
C ASN A 62 6.37 20.18 17.82
N PRO A 63 6.35 21.44 18.28
CA PRO A 63 7.14 22.53 17.68
C PRO A 63 8.66 22.37 17.82
N ASP A 64 9.13 21.49 18.68
CA ASP A 64 10.52 21.07 18.89
C ASP A 64 10.97 19.93 17.97
N ILE A 65 10.07 19.38 17.16
CA ILE A 65 10.37 18.30 16.21
C ILE A 65 10.15 18.80 14.78
N LYS A 66 11.07 18.44 13.89
CA LYS A 66 10.95 18.61 12.44
C LYS A 66 10.98 17.24 11.77
N VAL A 67 10.16 17.03 10.75
CA VAL A 67 10.15 15.79 9.97
C VAL A 67 10.77 16.04 8.59
N ASP A 68 11.94 15.46 8.37
CA ASP A 68 12.56 15.40 7.04
C ASP A 68 11.99 14.20 6.28
N PHE A 69 11.00 14.47 5.43
CA PHE A 69 10.26 13.41 4.73
C PHE A 69 10.91 13.00 3.42
N MET A 70 11.45 11.79 3.38
CA MET A 70 12.07 11.16 2.22
C MET A 70 11.04 10.33 1.44
N HIS A 71 10.42 10.91 0.41
CA HIS A 71 9.55 10.18 -0.52
C HIS A 71 10.37 9.44 -1.56
N ILE A 72 10.20 8.11 -1.64
CA ILE A 72 10.89 7.23 -2.60
C ILE A 72 9.82 6.46 -3.41
N PRO A 73 9.36 7.01 -4.55
CA PRO A 73 8.23 6.44 -5.30
C PRO A 73 8.56 5.14 -6.05
N GLN A 74 9.85 4.88 -6.33
CA GLN A 74 10.29 3.71 -7.07
C GLN A 74 11.52 3.06 -6.42
N ASN A 75 11.60 1.74 -6.52
CA ASN A 75 12.72 0.96 -5.98
C ASN A 75 13.00 1.24 -4.48
N TYR A 76 11.93 1.45 -3.71
CA TYR A 76 11.99 1.84 -2.30
C TYR A 76 12.90 0.92 -1.49
N PHE A 77 12.64 -0.38 -1.50
CA PHE A 77 13.40 -1.34 -0.69
C PHE A 77 14.85 -1.48 -1.14
N GLN A 78 15.13 -1.32 -2.43
CA GLN A 78 16.51 -1.29 -2.93
C GLN A 78 17.25 -0.06 -2.37
N LYS A 79 16.62 1.11 -2.42
CA LYS A 79 17.20 2.33 -1.86
C LYS A 79 17.34 2.25 -0.34
N LEU A 80 16.33 1.71 0.34
CA LEU A 80 16.36 1.51 1.79
C LEU A 80 17.53 0.58 2.19
N HIS A 81 17.77 -0.48 1.43
CA HIS A 81 18.92 -1.35 1.67
C HIS A 81 20.26 -0.59 1.58
N LEU A 82 20.43 0.27 0.58
CA LEU A 82 21.62 1.11 0.45
C LEU A 82 21.77 2.11 1.60
N LEU A 83 20.66 2.70 2.07
CA LEU A 83 20.66 3.61 3.21
C LEU A 83 21.11 2.91 4.50
N PHE A 84 20.66 1.67 4.73
CA PHE A 84 21.16 0.86 5.86
C PHE A 84 22.64 0.51 5.71
N ALA A 85 23.06 0.09 4.52
CA ALA A 85 24.45 -0.28 4.25
C ALA A 85 25.43 0.90 4.43
N SER A 86 24.96 2.13 4.18
CA SER A 86 25.75 3.37 4.37
C SER A 86 25.62 4.00 5.74
N ASN A 87 24.88 3.38 6.69
CA ASN A 87 24.57 3.95 8.00
C ASN A 87 23.84 5.31 7.95
N THR A 88 23.03 5.53 6.92
CA THR A 88 22.22 6.75 6.73
C THR A 88 20.73 6.41 6.67
N ALA A 89 20.31 5.31 7.29
CA ALA A 89 18.91 4.90 7.33
C ALA A 89 18.07 5.91 8.11
N PRO A 90 16.84 6.20 7.64
CA PRO A 90 15.91 7.09 8.33
C PRO A 90 15.56 6.60 9.73
N ASP A 91 15.11 7.52 10.61
CA ASP A 91 14.66 7.19 11.97
C ASP A 91 13.36 6.39 11.96
N VAL A 92 12.41 6.80 11.10
CA VAL A 92 11.12 6.13 10.90
C VAL A 92 11.02 5.63 9.46
N ILE A 93 10.56 4.41 9.30
CA ILE A 93 10.56 3.69 8.03
C ILE A 93 9.18 3.09 7.81
N PHE A 94 8.54 3.44 6.69
CA PHE A 94 7.34 2.74 6.26
C PHE A 94 7.72 1.40 5.65
N ILE A 95 7.19 0.30 6.20
CA ILE A 95 7.59 -1.08 5.87
C ILE A 95 6.35 -1.95 5.64
N ASN A 96 6.46 -2.96 4.79
CA ASN A 96 5.48 -4.03 4.67
C ASN A 96 6.02 -5.35 5.25
N ASN A 97 5.12 -6.29 5.50
CA ASN A 97 5.45 -7.61 6.05
C ASN A 97 6.38 -8.43 5.15
N GLN A 98 6.36 -8.20 3.84
CA GLN A 98 7.18 -8.96 2.87
C GLN A 98 8.67 -8.66 3.04
N TYR A 99 9.02 -7.41 3.29
CA TYR A 99 10.41 -6.97 3.47
C TYR A 99 10.83 -6.84 4.93
N LEU A 100 9.89 -6.83 5.86
CA LEU A 100 10.19 -6.71 7.30
C LEU A 100 11.17 -7.78 7.79
N PRO A 101 11.05 -9.08 7.42
CA PRO A 101 12.00 -10.12 7.88
C PRO A 101 13.46 -9.84 7.47
N VAL A 102 13.68 -9.25 6.29
CA VAL A 102 15.02 -8.91 5.77
C VAL A 102 15.76 -7.99 6.75
N TYR A 103 15.08 -6.93 7.20
CA TYR A 103 15.68 -5.91 8.07
C TYR A 103 15.63 -6.31 9.55
N ALA A 104 14.54 -6.95 9.99
CA ALA A 104 14.39 -7.42 11.37
C ALA A 104 15.40 -8.52 11.71
N ASN A 105 15.62 -9.49 10.82
CA ASN A 105 16.60 -10.55 10.98
C ASN A 105 18.05 -10.01 11.03
N ALA A 106 18.33 -8.95 10.30
CA ALA A 106 19.60 -8.23 10.34
C ALA A 106 19.76 -7.33 11.59
N GLY A 107 18.76 -7.29 12.48
CA GLY A 107 18.79 -6.48 13.70
C GLY A 107 18.75 -4.96 13.47
N LEU A 108 18.16 -4.52 12.35
CA LEU A 108 18.15 -3.11 11.94
C LEU A 108 16.95 -2.33 12.47
N PHE A 109 15.90 -3.01 12.95
CA PHE A 109 14.72 -2.39 13.52
C PHE A 109 14.68 -2.52 15.05
N GLU A 110 14.02 -1.56 15.68
CA GLU A 110 13.71 -1.58 17.12
C GLU A 110 12.60 -2.61 17.39
N ASP A 111 12.75 -3.39 18.47
CA ASP A 111 11.71 -4.29 18.97
C ASP A 111 10.65 -3.47 19.72
N LEU A 112 9.43 -3.45 19.19
CA LEU A 112 8.31 -2.71 19.73
C LEU A 112 7.37 -3.56 20.60
N SER A 113 7.69 -4.83 20.86
CA SER A 113 6.81 -5.77 21.57
C SER A 113 6.40 -5.30 22.97
N GLY A 114 7.26 -4.54 23.65
CA GLY A 114 7.01 -3.99 24.98
C GLY A 114 6.30 -2.64 25.01
N GLU A 115 5.88 -2.09 23.87
CA GLU A 115 5.41 -0.70 23.78
C GLU A 115 3.87 -0.58 23.73
N ASP A 116 3.14 -1.53 24.34
CA ASP A 116 1.66 -1.56 24.34
C ASP A 116 1.05 -0.33 25.02
N GLU A 117 1.66 0.20 26.07
CA GLU A 117 1.23 1.43 26.73
C GLU A 117 1.24 2.65 25.82
N ILE A 118 2.13 2.66 24.81
CA ILE A 118 2.27 3.76 23.84
C ILE A 118 1.33 3.58 22.66
N PHE A 119 1.26 2.36 22.11
CA PHE A 119 0.62 2.10 20.81
C PHE A 119 -0.78 1.46 20.92
N HIS A 120 -1.14 0.90 22.09
CA HIS A 120 -2.44 0.25 22.35
C HIS A 120 -2.74 -0.84 21.32
N PHE A 121 -1.89 -1.88 21.26
CA PHE A 121 -1.95 -2.93 20.24
C PHE A 121 -3.29 -3.68 20.18
N LYS A 122 -4.05 -3.74 21.28
CA LYS A 122 -5.41 -4.31 21.31
C LYS A 122 -6.41 -3.62 20.38
N ASP A 123 -6.12 -2.40 19.95
CA ASP A 123 -6.99 -1.64 19.05
C ASP A 123 -6.83 -2.05 17.58
N PHE A 124 -5.86 -2.91 17.27
CA PHE A 124 -5.55 -3.36 15.92
C PHE A 124 -6.00 -4.80 15.67
N TYR A 125 -6.31 -5.12 14.42
CA TYR A 125 -6.53 -6.50 14.01
C TYR A 125 -5.28 -7.34 14.32
N THR A 126 -5.48 -8.47 15.03
CA THR A 126 -4.38 -9.39 15.38
C THR A 126 -3.59 -9.83 14.14
N LYS A 127 -4.28 -10.13 13.03
CA LYS A 127 -3.63 -10.51 11.77
C LYS A 127 -2.67 -9.44 11.23
N SER A 128 -2.96 -8.15 11.45
CA SER A 128 -2.05 -7.06 11.04
C SER A 128 -0.80 -6.98 11.93
N LEU A 129 -0.97 -7.21 13.22
CA LEU A 129 0.15 -7.29 14.16
C LEU A 129 1.02 -8.51 13.87
N ASP A 130 0.41 -9.67 13.64
CA ASP A 130 1.12 -10.92 13.34
C ASP A 130 1.92 -10.82 12.05
N ALA A 131 1.36 -10.17 11.02
CA ALA A 131 2.06 -9.91 9.76
C ALA A 131 3.32 -9.04 9.93
N LEU A 132 3.35 -8.16 10.94
CA LEU A 132 4.50 -7.29 11.24
C LEU A 132 5.39 -7.81 12.37
N ARG A 133 5.26 -9.11 12.69
CA ARG A 133 6.15 -9.83 13.61
C ARG A 133 7.20 -10.63 12.83
N TRP A 134 8.36 -10.74 13.44
CA TRP A 134 9.40 -11.65 13.02
C TRP A 134 10.00 -12.34 14.24
N GLN A 135 10.07 -13.68 14.22
CA GLN A 135 10.57 -14.50 15.35
C GLN A 135 9.92 -14.12 16.71
N GLY A 136 8.60 -13.91 16.70
CA GLY A 136 7.79 -13.58 17.87
C GLY A 136 7.84 -12.11 18.33
N LYS A 137 8.70 -11.27 17.74
CA LYS A 137 8.86 -9.85 18.08
C LYS A 137 8.13 -8.96 17.07
N LEU A 138 7.54 -7.87 17.57
CA LEU A 138 6.86 -6.87 16.74
C LEU A 138 7.85 -5.77 16.33
N TYR A 139 7.95 -5.47 15.05
CA TYR A 139 8.92 -4.50 14.52
C TYR A 139 8.30 -3.28 13.84
N ALA A 140 6.99 -3.28 13.63
CA ALA A 140 6.30 -2.11 13.11
C ALA A 140 4.89 -1.98 13.70
N VAL A 141 4.42 -0.74 13.85
CA VAL A 141 3.04 -0.45 14.24
C VAL A 141 2.18 -0.42 12.98
N PRO A 142 1.11 -1.23 12.88
CA PRO A 142 0.33 -1.34 11.66
C PRO A 142 -0.36 -0.03 11.26
N ARG A 143 -0.37 0.30 9.97
CA ARG A 143 -1.20 1.32 9.33
C ARG A 143 -2.46 0.68 8.75
N ASP A 144 -2.23 -0.33 7.92
CA ASP A 144 -3.27 -0.96 7.11
C ASP A 144 -3.09 -2.47 6.98
N ILE A 145 -4.16 -3.07 6.49
CA ILE A 145 -4.20 -4.42 5.95
C ILE A 145 -4.33 -4.31 4.45
N SER A 146 -3.53 -5.06 3.72
CA SER A 146 -3.61 -5.18 2.28
C SER A 146 -4.11 -6.57 1.92
N ASN A 147 -5.28 -6.63 1.30
CA ASN A 147 -5.87 -7.83 0.75
C ASN A 147 -6.38 -7.56 -0.66
N LEU A 148 -6.62 -8.62 -1.42
CA LEU A 148 -7.07 -8.52 -2.79
C LEU A 148 -8.56 -8.79 -2.93
N VAL A 149 -9.18 -8.00 -3.80
CA VAL A 149 -10.56 -8.16 -4.27
C VAL A 149 -10.58 -8.07 -5.80
N ILE A 150 -11.67 -8.48 -6.41
CA ILE A 150 -11.88 -8.26 -7.85
C ILE A 150 -12.76 -7.04 -8.04
N TYR A 151 -12.20 -6.01 -8.65
CA TYR A 151 -12.95 -4.88 -9.21
C TYR A 151 -13.62 -5.32 -10.50
N TYR A 152 -14.87 -4.91 -10.74
CA TYR A 152 -15.56 -5.19 -11.99
C TYR A 152 -16.24 -3.95 -12.56
N ASN A 153 -16.16 -3.81 -13.89
CA ASN A 153 -16.73 -2.70 -14.65
C ASN A 153 -18.17 -3.04 -15.03
N LYS A 154 -19.15 -2.46 -14.33
CA LYS A 154 -20.58 -2.72 -14.54
C LYS A 154 -21.02 -2.42 -15.98
N ASN A 155 -20.50 -1.36 -16.61
CA ASN A 155 -20.87 -1.00 -17.97
C ASN A 155 -20.45 -2.06 -19.00
N ILE A 156 -19.34 -2.79 -18.75
CA ILE A 156 -18.94 -3.91 -19.62
C ILE A 156 -19.88 -5.08 -19.42
N PHE A 157 -20.22 -5.43 -18.18
CA PHE A 157 -21.17 -6.50 -17.87
C PHE A 157 -22.52 -6.22 -18.54
N ASP A 158 -23.06 -5.00 -18.40
CA ASP A 158 -24.33 -4.58 -18.98
C ASP A 158 -24.28 -4.62 -20.54
N ARG A 159 -23.17 -4.13 -21.13
CA ARG A 159 -22.97 -4.13 -22.59
C ARG A 159 -23.08 -5.54 -23.20
N TYR A 160 -22.56 -6.54 -22.51
CA TYR A 160 -22.54 -7.92 -22.99
C TYR A 160 -23.65 -8.80 -22.39
N GLY A 161 -24.56 -8.22 -21.59
CA GLY A 161 -25.68 -8.95 -21.00
C GLY A 161 -25.26 -10.03 -20.02
N VAL A 162 -24.16 -9.82 -19.30
CA VAL A 162 -23.63 -10.75 -18.30
C VAL A 162 -24.02 -10.28 -16.91
N SER A 163 -24.61 -11.17 -16.10
CA SER A 163 -24.96 -10.85 -14.72
C SER A 163 -23.73 -10.52 -13.87
N TYR A 164 -23.89 -9.58 -12.94
CA TYR A 164 -22.84 -9.26 -11.99
C TYR A 164 -22.51 -10.47 -11.10
N PRO A 165 -21.24 -10.60 -10.65
CA PRO A 165 -20.86 -11.68 -9.76
C PRO A 165 -21.50 -11.51 -8.37
N ASP A 166 -21.77 -12.61 -7.71
CA ASP A 166 -22.25 -12.69 -6.33
C ASP A 166 -21.18 -13.28 -5.39
N ASN A 167 -21.35 -13.14 -4.08
CA ASN A 167 -20.36 -13.58 -3.08
C ASN A 167 -20.17 -15.11 -3.03
N ASP A 168 -21.03 -15.88 -3.70
CA ASP A 168 -20.96 -17.34 -3.73
C ASP A 168 -20.33 -17.90 -5.00
N TRP A 169 -19.88 -17.03 -5.91
CA TRP A 169 -19.27 -17.49 -7.14
C TRP A 169 -17.99 -18.30 -6.90
N ASP A 170 -17.86 -19.34 -7.72
CA ASP A 170 -16.70 -20.21 -7.73
C ASP A 170 -15.79 -19.91 -8.95
N TYR A 171 -14.68 -20.63 -9.02
CA TYR A 171 -13.71 -20.45 -10.10
C TYR A 171 -14.27 -20.85 -11.47
N GLU A 172 -15.18 -21.82 -11.57
CA GLU A 172 -15.81 -22.21 -12.83
C GLU A 172 -16.69 -21.09 -13.36
N LYS A 173 -17.55 -20.53 -12.51
CA LYS A 173 -18.39 -19.38 -12.85
C LYS A 173 -17.57 -18.13 -13.18
N PHE A 174 -16.46 -17.91 -12.47
CA PHE A 174 -15.51 -16.85 -12.80
C PHE A 174 -14.94 -17.03 -14.22
N LEU A 175 -14.46 -18.23 -14.58
CA LEU A 175 -13.93 -18.51 -15.92
C LEU A 175 -14.99 -18.32 -17.01
N GLU A 176 -16.21 -18.79 -16.80
CA GLU A 176 -17.32 -18.59 -17.74
C GLU A 176 -17.63 -17.11 -17.94
N THR A 177 -17.73 -16.37 -16.83
CA THR A 177 -17.96 -14.92 -16.83
C THR A 177 -16.86 -14.19 -17.58
N ALA A 178 -15.60 -14.48 -17.26
CA ALA A 178 -14.45 -13.84 -17.90
C ALA A 178 -14.38 -14.17 -19.41
N LYS A 179 -14.72 -15.40 -19.82
CA LYS A 179 -14.81 -15.77 -21.25
C LYS A 179 -15.90 -14.99 -21.98
N LYS A 180 -17.10 -14.88 -21.40
CA LYS A 180 -18.23 -14.13 -22.00
C LYS A 180 -17.91 -12.65 -22.16
N LEU A 181 -17.11 -12.07 -21.25
CA LEU A 181 -16.72 -10.67 -21.26
C LEU A 181 -15.44 -10.38 -22.09
N THR A 182 -14.78 -11.43 -22.60
CA THR A 182 -13.56 -11.25 -23.39
C THR A 182 -13.89 -11.06 -24.86
N HIS A 183 -13.60 -9.89 -25.38
CA HIS A 183 -13.76 -9.48 -26.79
C HIS A 183 -12.45 -8.84 -27.27
N ARG A 184 -11.48 -9.69 -27.60
CA ARG A 184 -10.11 -9.27 -27.98
C ARG A 184 -10.11 -8.58 -29.35
N PRO A 185 -9.26 -7.56 -29.53
CA PRO A 185 -8.31 -6.99 -28.57
C PRO A 185 -8.89 -5.87 -27.67
N GLU A 186 -10.19 -5.57 -27.79
CA GLU A 186 -10.84 -4.42 -27.17
C GLU A 186 -11.03 -4.61 -25.66
N VAL A 187 -11.53 -5.79 -25.25
CA VAL A 187 -11.83 -6.11 -23.85
C VAL A 187 -11.28 -7.46 -23.45
N PHE A 188 -10.65 -7.53 -22.29
CA PHE A 188 -10.20 -8.75 -21.64
C PHE A 188 -11.02 -8.99 -20.37
N GLY A 189 -11.26 -10.27 -20.05
CA GLY A 189 -12.09 -10.67 -18.92
C GLY A 189 -11.48 -10.35 -17.56
N ILE A 190 -10.16 -10.50 -17.43
CA ILE A 190 -9.43 -10.30 -16.16
C ILE A 190 -8.04 -9.72 -16.39
N SER A 191 -7.54 -8.98 -15.42
CA SER A 191 -6.15 -8.51 -15.35
C SER A 191 -5.15 -9.65 -15.21
N PHE A 192 -3.89 -9.37 -15.54
CA PHE A 192 -2.78 -10.28 -15.35
C PHE A 192 -1.52 -9.51 -14.96
N GLU A 193 -1.08 -9.71 -13.75
CA GLU A 193 0.14 -9.12 -13.22
C GLU A 193 1.13 -10.23 -12.83
N GLU A 194 2.42 -9.95 -12.84
CA GLU A 194 3.44 -11.00 -12.72
C GLU A 194 4.08 -11.08 -11.33
N GLU A 195 3.69 -10.17 -10.42
CA GLU A 195 4.13 -10.19 -9.03
C GLU A 195 3.40 -11.27 -8.23
N PRO A 196 4.07 -11.90 -7.25
CA PRO A 196 3.52 -13.00 -6.45
C PRO A 196 2.17 -12.73 -5.83
N ILE A 197 1.92 -11.53 -5.32
CA ILE A 197 0.67 -11.17 -4.69
C ILE A 197 -0.56 -11.48 -5.58
N PHE A 198 -0.43 -11.36 -6.91
CA PHE A 198 -1.55 -11.53 -7.85
C PHE A 198 -1.79 -12.98 -8.27
N TYR A 199 -0.80 -13.86 -8.17
CA TYR A 199 -1.03 -15.29 -8.45
C TYR A 199 -1.21 -16.14 -7.18
N LEU A 200 -0.80 -15.64 -6.01
CA LEU A 200 -1.02 -16.33 -4.74
C LEU A 200 -2.49 -16.67 -4.45
N PRO A 201 -3.51 -15.83 -4.78
CA PRO A 201 -4.91 -16.21 -4.61
C PRO A 201 -5.28 -17.51 -5.34
N TYR A 202 -4.69 -17.76 -6.51
CA TYR A 202 -4.91 -18.98 -7.29
C TYR A 202 -4.26 -20.22 -6.67
N LEU A 203 -3.21 -20.06 -5.87
CA LEU A 203 -2.62 -21.13 -5.09
C LEU A 203 -3.43 -21.36 -3.81
N MET A 204 -3.68 -20.29 -3.06
CA MET A 204 -4.32 -20.34 -1.74
C MET A 204 -5.77 -20.86 -1.82
N SER A 205 -6.56 -20.36 -2.77
CA SER A 205 -7.96 -20.78 -2.93
C SER A 205 -8.11 -22.24 -3.35
N PHE A 206 -7.07 -22.84 -3.92
CA PHE A 206 -7.04 -24.27 -4.25
C PHE A 206 -6.27 -25.12 -3.22
N GLY A 207 -5.79 -24.54 -2.12
CA GLY A 207 -5.03 -25.25 -1.09
C GLY A 207 -3.66 -25.73 -1.56
N LEU A 208 -3.07 -25.02 -2.52
CA LEU A 208 -1.80 -25.35 -3.17
C LEU A 208 -0.63 -24.49 -2.66
N ASP A 209 -0.80 -23.78 -1.55
CA ASP A 209 0.17 -22.88 -0.93
C ASP A 209 0.93 -23.53 0.24
N LYS A 210 1.19 -24.82 0.16
CA LYS A 210 1.98 -25.54 1.20
C LYS A 210 3.44 -25.09 1.15
N GLU A 211 4.00 -24.91 2.32
CA GLU A 211 5.42 -24.55 2.46
C GLU A 211 6.35 -25.72 1.99
N PRO A 212 7.47 -25.42 1.33
CA PRO A 212 7.92 -24.09 0.90
C PRO A 212 7.29 -23.62 -0.41
N VAL A 213 6.43 -22.61 -0.36
CA VAL A 213 5.60 -22.14 -1.49
C VAL A 213 6.43 -21.73 -2.71
N PHE A 214 7.66 -21.28 -2.51
CA PHE A 214 8.47 -20.70 -3.58
C PHE A 214 9.52 -21.65 -4.16
N ASP A 215 9.73 -22.86 -3.60
CA ASP A 215 10.85 -23.71 -4.01
C ASP A 215 10.69 -24.29 -5.41
N ASP A 216 9.50 -24.71 -5.80
CA ASP A 216 9.25 -25.27 -7.13
C ASP A 216 8.05 -24.64 -7.84
N ILE A 217 7.94 -23.32 -7.73
CA ILE A 217 6.75 -22.59 -8.18
C ILE A 217 6.47 -22.71 -9.67
N ALA A 218 7.51 -22.89 -10.50
CA ALA A 218 7.33 -23.00 -11.95
C ALA A 218 6.57 -24.26 -12.37
N THR A 219 6.60 -25.32 -11.55
CA THR A 219 5.86 -26.57 -11.78
C THR A 219 4.55 -26.62 -11.00
N HIS A 220 4.29 -25.62 -10.18
CA HIS A 220 3.16 -25.60 -9.27
C HIS A 220 1.82 -25.54 -10.00
N GLU A 221 0.88 -26.42 -9.66
CA GLU A 221 -0.45 -26.47 -10.29
C GLU A 221 -1.21 -25.14 -10.19
N GLY A 222 -1.15 -24.45 -9.07
CA GLY A 222 -1.79 -23.13 -8.91
C GLY A 222 -1.22 -22.07 -9.86
N LEU A 223 0.07 -22.14 -10.15
CA LEU A 223 0.68 -21.23 -11.11
C LEU A 223 0.28 -21.56 -12.55
N LYS A 224 0.09 -22.85 -12.88
CA LYS A 224 -0.50 -23.27 -14.16
C LYS A 224 -1.94 -22.81 -14.33
N ILE A 225 -2.74 -22.82 -13.23
CA ILE A 225 -4.10 -22.25 -13.22
C ILE A 225 -4.02 -20.76 -13.59
N TYR A 226 -3.14 -20.01 -12.96
CA TYR A 226 -2.95 -18.58 -13.25
C TYR A 226 -2.45 -18.33 -14.68
N ALA A 227 -1.39 -18.99 -15.10
CA ALA A 227 -0.85 -18.90 -16.46
C ALA A 227 -1.89 -19.25 -17.52
N GLY A 228 -2.78 -20.20 -17.21
CA GLY A 228 -3.88 -20.62 -18.08
C GLY A 228 -4.86 -19.48 -18.44
N LEU A 229 -4.95 -18.43 -17.66
CA LEU A 229 -5.76 -17.25 -18.02
C LEU A 229 -5.30 -16.62 -19.34
N ARG A 230 -3.97 -16.60 -19.59
CA ARG A 230 -3.38 -16.17 -20.86
C ARG A 230 -3.30 -17.29 -21.89
N SER A 231 -2.66 -18.40 -21.53
CA SER A 231 -2.23 -19.42 -22.49
C SER A 231 -3.34 -20.35 -22.94
N LYS A 232 -4.26 -20.73 -22.04
CA LYS A 232 -5.35 -21.70 -22.30
C LYS A 232 -6.68 -21.02 -22.61
N TYR A 233 -7.05 -20.04 -21.81
CA TYR A 233 -8.38 -19.41 -21.88
C TYR A 233 -8.39 -18.11 -22.66
N HIS A 234 -7.23 -17.48 -22.88
CA HIS A 234 -7.07 -16.23 -23.60
C HIS A 234 -7.94 -15.07 -23.08
N ILE A 235 -8.25 -15.09 -21.77
CA ILE A 235 -9.13 -14.11 -21.12
C ILE A 235 -8.37 -12.95 -20.46
N ALA A 236 -7.05 -13.05 -20.38
CA ALA A 236 -6.18 -12.02 -19.83
C ALA A 236 -5.23 -11.46 -20.90
N PRO A 237 -4.86 -10.18 -20.83
CA PRO A 237 -4.00 -9.54 -21.84
C PRO A 237 -2.58 -10.10 -21.79
N ARG A 238 -1.94 -10.24 -22.96
CA ARG A 238 -0.50 -10.47 -23.09
C ARG A 238 0.25 -9.14 -22.90
N ARG A 239 1.57 -9.19 -22.73
CA ARG A 239 2.41 -8.00 -22.57
C ARG A 239 2.28 -7.04 -23.76
N GLU A 240 2.30 -7.56 -24.99
CA GLU A 240 2.14 -6.78 -26.22
C GLU A 240 0.75 -6.14 -26.35
N GLU A 241 -0.30 -6.77 -25.84
CA GLU A 241 -1.67 -6.26 -25.85
C GLU A 241 -1.90 -5.19 -24.79
N ALA A 242 -1.20 -5.28 -23.66
CA ALA A 242 -1.17 -4.25 -22.64
C ALA A 242 -0.31 -3.04 -23.10
N ALA A 243 0.67 -3.28 -23.98
CA ALA A 243 1.68 -2.31 -24.39
C ALA A 243 2.42 -1.74 -23.16
N SER A 244 2.38 -0.42 -22.96
CA SER A 244 2.95 0.23 -21.78
C SER A 244 1.92 0.53 -20.67
N ALA A 245 0.66 0.13 -20.86
CA ALA A 245 -0.39 0.40 -19.87
C ALA A 245 -0.31 -0.58 -18.70
N THR A 246 -0.43 -0.07 -17.48
CA THR A 246 -0.66 -0.91 -16.30
C THR A 246 -2.06 -1.51 -16.32
N MET A 247 -2.30 -2.59 -15.55
CA MET A 247 -3.64 -3.17 -15.47
C MET A 247 -4.67 -2.16 -14.93
N ALA A 248 -4.28 -1.30 -14.00
CA ALA A 248 -5.13 -0.21 -13.53
C ALA A 248 -5.50 0.79 -14.65
N GLN A 249 -4.54 1.13 -15.52
CA GLN A 249 -4.82 1.97 -16.69
C GLN A 249 -5.73 1.28 -17.70
N MET A 250 -5.51 -0.02 -17.97
CA MET A 250 -6.39 -0.80 -18.85
C MET A 250 -7.82 -0.87 -18.30
N PHE A 251 -7.99 -1.02 -16.98
CA PHE A 251 -9.31 -0.99 -16.34
C PHE A 251 -9.98 0.38 -16.53
N LEU A 252 -9.29 1.47 -16.27
CA LEU A 252 -9.80 2.84 -16.47
C LEU A 252 -10.13 3.17 -17.94
N GLN A 253 -9.43 2.55 -18.88
CA GLN A 253 -9.71 2.65 -20.32
C GLN A 253 -10.90 1.80 -20.76
N GLY A 254 -11.53 1.00 -19.86
CA GLY A 254 -12.59 0.08 -20.21
C GLY A 254 -12.12 -1.13 -21.03
N ARG A 255 -10.85 -1.49 -20.94
CA ARG A 255 -10.23 -2.64 -21.62
C ARG A 255 -10.12 -3.88 -20.73
N LEU A 256 -10.50 -3.79 -19.46
CA LEU A 256 -10.64 -4.91 -18.54
C LEU A 256 -12.05 -4.94 -17.98
N ALA A 257 -12.71 -6.09 -18.06
CA ALA A 257 -13.99 -6.31 -17.41
C ALA A 257 -13.83 -6.48 -15.88
N MET A 258 -12.76 -7.16 -15.47
CA MET A 258 -12.41 -7.40 -14.08
C MET A 258 -10.92 -7.11 -13.82
N HIS A 259 -10.61 -6.61 -12.60
CA HIS A 259 -9.24 -6.31 -12.18
C HIS A 259 -9.01 -6.80 -10.76
N LEU A 260 -8.10 -7.75 -10.57
CA LEU A 260 -7.66 -8.23 -9.26
C LEU A 260 -6.70 -7.21 -8.66
N SER A 261 -7.08 -6.54 -7.58
CA SER A 261 -6.23 -5.56 -6.90
C SER A 261 -6.71 -5.26 -5.47
N GLY A 262 -6.01 -4.39 -4.77
CA GLY A 262 -6.36 -4.00 -3.40
C GLY A 262 -6.97 -2.60 -3.31
N ARG A 263 -7.33 -2.20 -2.07
CA ARG A 263 -7.99 -0.93 -1.79
C ARG A 263 -7.17 0.31 -2.20
N TRP A 264 -5.86 0.21 -2.32
CA TRP A 264 -4.97 1.31 -2.75
C TRP A 264 -5.34 1.92 -4.11
N LEU A 265 -6.16 1.25 -4.93
CA LEU A 265 -6.66 1.80 -6.20
C LEU A 265 -7.99 2.56 -6.07
N VAL A 266 -8.70 2.45 -4.95
CA VAL A 266 -9.99 3.12 -4.76
C VAL A 266 -9.92 4.64 -4.99
N PRO A 267 -8.94 5.40 -4.44
CA PRO A 267 -8.86 6.85 -4.70
C PRO A 267 -8.70 7.17 -6.17
N LYS A 268 -7.87 6.39 -6.88
CA LYS A 268 -7.65 6.57 -8.32
C LYS A 268 -8.91 6.28 -9.12
N TYR A 269 -9.60 5.19 -8.81
CA TYR A 269 -10.82 4.81 -9.53
C TYR A 269 -11.98 5.76 -9.25
N ARG A 270 -12.13 6.25 -8.02
CA ARG A 270 -13.09 7.30 -7.69
C ARG A 270 -12.87 8.58 -8.49
N GLN A 271 -11.61 8.94 -8.71
CA GLN A 271 -11.24 10.17 -9.43
C GLN A 271 -11.31 10.03 -10.94
N GLU A 272 -10.90 8.88 -11.50
CA GLU A 272 -10.62 8.75 -12.93
C GLU A 272 -11.62 7.87 -13.69
N ALA A 273 -12.32 6.92 -13.02
CA ALA A 273 -13.26 6.06 -13.70
C ALA A 273 -14.49 6.85 -14.20
N LYS A 274 -14.83 6.64 -15.48
CA LYS A 274 -15.99 7.25 -16.15
C LYS A 274 -17.11 6.23 -16.38
N PHE A 275 -17.15 5.19 -15.58
CA PHE A 275 -18.11 4.10 -15.63
C PHE A 275 -18.41 3.63 -14.21
N ASP A 276 -19.53 2.95 -14.04
CA ASP A 276 -19.88 2.34 -12.76
C ASP A 276 -19.07 1.07 -12.52
N TRP A 277 -18.56 0.95 -11.33
CA TRP A 277 -17.75 -0.20 -10.91
C TRP A 277 -18.08 -0.59 -9.46
N ASP A 278 -17.74 -1.81 -9.12
CA ASP A 278 -17.84 -2.29 -7.75
C ASP A 278 -16.78 -3.37 -7.51
N ILE A 279 -16.80 -3.97 -6.34
CA ILE A 279 -15.86 -5.03 -5.97
C ILE A 279 -16.60 -6.29 -5.52
N ILE A 280 -15.88 -7.41 -5.58
CA ILE A 280 -16.32 -8.72 -5.13
C ILE A 280 -15.12 -9.49 -4.58
N ASN A 281 -15.36 -10.45 -3.68
CA ASN A 281 -14.34 -11.38 -3.21
C ASN A 281 -13.73 -12.20 -4.36
N PHE A 282 -12.53 -12.73 -4.16
CA PHE A 282 -11.92 -13.69 -5.08
C PHE A 282 -12.81 -14.95 -5.22
N PRO A 283 -12.93 -15.55 -6.41
CA PRO A 283 -13.79 -16.74 -6.59
C PRO A 283 -13.33 -17.92 -5.72
N LYS A 284 -14.29 -18.69 -5.24
CA LYS A 284 -14.02 -19.87 -4.41
C LYS A 284 -13.34 -20.96 -5.23
N GLY A 285 -12.20 -21.43 -4.77
CA GLY A 285 -11.58 -22.68 -5.18
C GLY A 285 -11.96 -23.81 -4.23
N THR A 286 -11.23 -24.93 -4.28
CA THR A 286 -11.45 -26.09 -3.40
C THR A 286 -11.20 -25.82 -1.91
N ALA A 287 -10.39 -24.79 -1.59
CA ALA A 287 -10.11 -24.34 -0.24
C ALA A 287 -10.91 -23.07 0.17
N GLY A 288 -11.87 -22.66 -0.66
CA GLY A 288 -12.66 -21.44 -0.45
C GLY A 288 -12.11 -20.22 -1.19
N SER A 289 -12.63 -19.03 -0.86
CA SER A 289 -12.10 -17.75 -1.35
C SER A 289 -10.99 -17.29 -0.41
N VAL A 290 -9.75 -17.54 -0.78
CA VAL A 290 -8.56 -17.23 0.05
C VAL A 290 -7.60 -16.34 -0.73
N VAL A 291 -7.26 -15.20 -0.13
CA VAL A 291 -6.30 -14.25 -0.70
C VAL A 291 -5.15 -14.00 0.27
N PRO A 292 -3.98 -13.56 -0.21
CA PRO A 292 -2.90 -13.17 0.68
C PRO A 292 -3.31 -11.98 1.55
N LEU A 293 -2.82 -11.96 2.78
CA LEU A 293 -2.94 -10.84 3.70
C LEU A 293 -1.55 -10.26 3.91
N ASP A 294 -1.40 -9.03 3.48
CA ASP A 294 -0.24 -8.21 3.81
C ASP A 294 -0.63 -7.12 4.80
N ALA A 295 0.35 -6.57 5.49
CA ALA A 295 0.19 -5.41 6.33
C ALA A 295 1.36 -4.45 6.09
N SER A 296 1.06 -3.16 6.17
CA SER A 296 2.10 -2.13 6.17
C SER A 296 2.01 -1.30 7.45
N GLY A 297 3.15 -0.78 7.87
CA GLY A 297 3.21 -0.01 9.10
C GLY A 297 4.51 0.78 9.22
N TRP A 298 4.75 1.33 10.39
CA TRP A 298 5.90 2.17 10.68
C TRP A 298 6.84 1.47 11.63
N ALA A 299 8.05 1.21 11.16
CA ALA A 299 9.18 0.70 11.94
C ALA A 299 10.09 1.86 12.39
N ILE A 300 10.84 1.62 13.44
CA ILE A 300 11.86 2.55 13.95
C ILE A 300 13.22 1.91 13.73
N SER A 301 14.15 2.68 13.15
CA SER A 301 15.53 2.24 12.97
C SER A 301 16.19 2.02 14.32
N LYS A 302 16.84 0.88 14.51
CA LYS A 302 17.60 0.59 15.74
C LYS A 302 18.77 1.57 15.93
N ALA A 303 19.33 2.07 14.83
CA ALA A 303 20.42 3.03 14.81
C ALA A 303 19.97 4.49 15.06
N SER A 304 18.64 4.76 15.10
CA SER A 304 18.13 6.10 15.38
C SER A 304 18.67 6.66 16.70
N LYS A 305 19.15 7.90 16.65
CA LYS A 305 19.58 8.68 17.82
C LYS A 305 18.41 9.43 18.47
N HIS A 306 17.24 9.44 17.81
CA HIS A 306 16.06 10.20 18.18
C HIS A 306 14.85 9.29 18.44
N LYS A 307 15.09 8.13 19.08
CA LYS A 307 14.04 7.13 19.31
C LYS A 307 12.80 7.62 20.05
N PRO A 308 12.90 8.49 21.08
CA PRO A 308 11.71 9.07 21.72
C PRO A 308 10.84 9.84 20.74
N GLN A 309 11.44 10.70 19.92
CA GLN A 309 10.72 11.52 18.92
C GLN A 309 10.21 10.64 17.77
N ALA A 310 10.98 9.63 17.34
CA ALA A 310 10.53 8.65 16.36
C ALA A 310 9.28 7.88 16.86
N LYS A 311 9.24 7.48 18.14
CA LYS A 311 8.05 6.87 18.76
C LYS A 311 6.86 7.84 18.79
N GLN A 312 7.09 9.13 19.06
CA GLN A 312 6.02 10.14 19.01
C GLN A 312 5.42 10.26 17.60
N LEU A 313 6.27 10.30 16.55
CA LEU A 313 5.80 10.33 15.17
C LEU A 313 5.02 9.07 14.82
N VAL A 314 5.54 7.88 15.16
CA VAL A 314 4.83 6.60 14.90
C VAL A 314 3.50 6.55 15.66
N LYS A 315 3.47 6.98 16.93
CA LYS A 315 2.23 7.08 17.73
C LYS A 315 1.21 8.00 17.06
N TYR A 316 1.63 9.17 16.58
CA TYR A 316 0.76 10.11 15.90
C TYR A 316 0.23 9.51 14.59
N LEU A 317 1.10 8.99 13.73
CA LEU A 317 0.71 8.40 12.44
C LEU A 317 -0.21 7.18 12.60
N SER A 318 -0.04 6.39 13.66
CA SER A 318 -0.88 5.23 13.98
C SER A 318 -2.09 5.56 14.87
N SER A 319 -2.27 6.83 15.25
CA SER A 319 -3.42 7.26 16.03
C SER A 319 -4.73 7.08 15.28
N LYS A 320 -5.84 6.97 16.02
CA LYS A 320 -7.18 6.90 15.44
C LYS A 320 -7.41 8.03 14.43
N GLN A 321 -7.11 9.28 14.82
CA GLN A 321 -7.32 10.47 13.99
C GLN A 321 -6.54 10.41 12.67
N SER A 322 -5.26 10.03 12.70
CA SER A 322 -4.43 9.91 11.49
C SER A 322 -4.91 8.79 10.58
N ILE A 323 -5.28 7.64 11.16
CA ILE A 323 -5.81 6.49 10.42
C ILE A 323 -7.20 6.81 9.83
N GLU A 324 -8.07 7.54 10.52
CA GLU A 324 -9.35 8.01 9.97
C GLU A 324 -9.16 8.88 8.73
N ARG A 325 -8.22 9.82 8.74
CA ARG A 325 -7.91 10.68 7.58
C ARG A 325 -7.41 9.87 6.38
N LEU A 326 -6.52 8.89 6.62
CA LEU A 326 -6.06 7.98 5.57
C LEU A 326 -7.21 7.10 5.04
N THR A 327 -8.10 6.65 5.92
CA THR A 327 -9.24 5.80 5.57
C THR A 327 -10.28 6.55 4.74
N GLN A 328 -10.61 7.79 5.12
CA GLN A 328 -11.57 8.64 4.44
C GLN A 328 -11.20 8.91 2.99
N SER A 329 -9.92 8.89 2.65
CA SER A 329 -9.46 9.01 1.27
C SER A 329 -9.78 7.79 0.38
N GLY A 330 -10.21 6.68 1.00
CA GLY A 330 -10.40 5.40 0.33
C GLY A 330 -9.12 4.57 0.15
N LEU A 331 -7.97 5.08 0.61
CA LEU A 331 -6.65 4.50 0.32
C LEU A 331 -6.39 3.16 1.01
N ILE A 332 -6.84 3.00 2.26
CA ILE A 332 -6.45 1.89 3.12
C ILE A 332 -7.64 1.08 3.64
N VAL A 333 -7.41 -0.21 3.87
CA VAL A 333 -8.18 -0.98 4.86
C VAL A 333 -7.48 -0.76 6.19
N PRO A 334 -8.06 0.03 7.13
CA PRO A 334 -7.35 0.40 8.32
C PRO A 334 -7.07 -0.80 9.21
N ALA A 335 -5.85 -0.87 9.77
CA ALA A 335 -5.50 -1.91 10.73
C ALA A 335 -6.19 -1.71 12.09
N ARG A 336 -6.66 -0.47 12.40
CA ARG A 336 -7.45 -0.19 13.61
C ARG A 336 -8.88 -0.65 13.44
N ILE A 337 -9.33 -1.54 14.34
CA ILE A 337 -10.67 -2.18 14.33
C ILE A 337 -11.79 -1.14 14.37
N GLU A 338 -11.70 -0.16 15.26
CA GLU A 338 -12.73 0.88 15.40
C GLU A 338 -12.86 1.71 14.11
N THR A 339 -11.74 2.07 13.48
CA THR A 339 -11.76 2.86 12.23
C THR A 339 -12.29 2.03 11.06
N ALA A 340 -11.98 0.74 10.99
CA ALA A 340 -12.50 -0.17 9.97
C ALA A 340 -14.03 -0.30 10.02
N ASN A 341 -14.63 -0.17 11.20
CA ASN A 341 -16.08 -0.24 11.40
C ASN A 341 -16.74 1.15 11.47
N SER A 342 -16.07 2.20 11.01
CA SER A 342 -16.56 3.58 11.14
C SER A 342 -17.14 4.13 9.82
N LYS A 343 -17.83 5.28 9.95
CA LYS A 343 -18.28 6.07 8.80
C LYS A 343 -17.15 6.55 7.86
N TYR A 344 -15.91 6.55 8.31
CA TYR A 344 -14.75 6.92 7.49
C TYR A 344 -14.36 5.82 6.52
N PHE A 345 -14.71 4.57 6.83
CA PHE A 345 -14.54 3.43 5.94
C PHE A 345 -15.76 3.24 5.05
N PHE A 346 -16.97 3.33 5.61
CA PHE A 346 -18.27 3.25 4.92
C PHE A 346 -18.78 4.66 4.60
N ASP A 347 -18.21 5.29 3.61
CA ASP A 347 -18.42 6.71 3.26
C ASP A 347 -19.48 6.94 2.17
N ASN A 348 -20.27 5.90 1.84
CA ASN A 348 -21.31 5.91 0.79
C ASN A 348 -20.79 6.29 -0.61
N GLN A 349 -19.51 6.11 -0.87
CA GLN A 349 -18.92 6.25 -2.20
C GLN A 349 -18.56 4.87 -2.75
N GLN A 350 -18.30 4.78 -4.06
CA GLN A 350 -17.82 3.53 -4.66
C GLN A 350 -16.49 3.06 -4.01
N PRO A 351 -16.33 1.75 -3.81
CA PRO A 351 -17.25 0.67 -4.14
C PRO A 351 -18.45 0.59 -3.16
N ASN A 352 -19.64 0.22 -3.66
CA ASN A 352 -20.81 0.04 -2.82
C ASN A 352 -20.66 -1.17 -1.88
N ASN A 353 -19.94 -2.20 -2.33
CA ASN A 353 -19.65 -3.41 -1.56
C ASN A 353 -18.35 -3.27 -0.74
N ALA A 354 -18.08 -2.10 -0.15
CA ALA A 354 -16.85 -1.83 0.58
C ALA A 354 -16.59 -2.81 1.75
N ASP A 355 -17.65 -3.41 2.32
CA ASP A 355 -17.59 -4.46 3.34
C ASP A 355 -16.81 -5.70 2.88
N THR A 356 -16.74 -5.95 1.56
CA THR A 356 -15.92 -7.02 0.99
C THR A 356 -14.46 -6.94 1.44
N PHE A 357 -13.87 -5.75 1.55
CA PHE A 357 -12.50 -5.60 2.04
C PHE A 357 -12.33 -6.09 3.47
N LEU A 358 -13.35 -5.97 4.32
CA LEU A 358 -13.29 -6.44 5.70
C LEU A 358 -13.60 -7.93 5.79
N SER A 359 -14.60 -8.40 5.06
CA SER A 359 -14.99 -9.82 5.10
C SER A 359 -13.89 -10.75 4.62
N VAL A 360 -13.10 -10.36 3.61
CA VAL A 360 -11.98 -11.17 3.13
C VAL A 360 -10.81 -11.25 4.14
N ILE A 361 -10.74 -10.38 5.16
CA ILE A 361 -9.74 -10.51 6.23
C ILE A 361 -9.90 -11.85 6.95
N GLU A 362 -11.13 -12.30 7.18
CA GLU A 362 -11.41 -13.53 7.91
C GLU A 362 -10.83 -14.77 7.24
N THR A 363 -10.94 -14.84 5.92
CA THR A 363 -10.45 -15.98 5.12
C THR A 363 -9.02 -15.82 4.61
N SER A 364 -8.46 -14.61 4.67
CA SER A 364 -7.10 -14.32 4.22
C SER A 364 -6.05 -15.04 5.07
N ARG A 365 -4.97 -15.43 4.43
CA ARG A 365 -3.78 -16.00 5.06
C ARG A 365 -2.55 -15.11 4.82
N PRO A 366 -1.58 -15.07 5.75
CA PRO A 366 -0.37 -14.29 5.56
C PRO A 366 0.34 -14.65 4.26
N THR A 367 0.85 -13.64 3.57
CA THR A 367 1.76 -13.87 2.44
C THR A 367 3.01 -14.59 2.95
N PRO A 368 3.47 -15.67 2.29
CA PRO A 368 4.74 -16.30 2.63
C PRO A 368 5.91 -15.32 2.54
N VAL A 369 6.77 -15.31 3.55
CA VAL A 369 7.90 -14.39 3.64
C VAL A 369 9.18 -15.10 4.05
N THR A 370 10.33 -14.59 3.60
CA THR A 370 11.64 -15.13 3.90
C THR A 370 12.66 -14.02 4.19
N VAL A 371 13.78 -14.36 4.85
CA VAL A 371 14.87 -13.41 5.11
C VAL A 371 15.60 -12.93 3.84
N ASN A 372 15.50 -13.68 2.76
CA ASN A 372 16.07 -13.37 1.46
C ASN A 372 14.97 -13.08 0.41
N TYR A 373 13.88 -12.46 0.82
CA TYR A 373 12.68 -12.26 -0.01
C TYR A 373 12.99 -11.62 -1.37
N ARG A 374 13.94 -10.69 -1.44
CA ARG A 374 14.36 -10.07 -2.70
C ARG A 374 14.95 -11.07 -3.69
N GLU A 375 15.87 -11.94 -3.23
CA GLU A 375 16.48 -12.98 -4.06
C GLU A 375 15.43 -13.98 -4.54
N VAL A 376 14.48 -14.29 -3.65
CA VAL A 376 13.32 -15.12 -3.99
C VAL A 376 12.50 -14.47 -5.11
N LEU A 377 12.18 -13.17 -5.01
CA LEU A 377 11.43 -12.45 -6.07
C LEU A 377 12.16 -12.47 -7.42
N ASP A 378 13.48 -12.22 -7.43
CA ASP A 378 14.29 -12.24 -8.66
C ASP A 378 14.31 -13.65 -9.28
N THR A 379 14.40 -14.67 -8.45
CA THR A 379 14.34 -16.08 -8.87
C THR A 379 12.96 -16.43 -9.43
N LEU A 380 11.88 -16.04 -8.72
CA LEU A 380 10.52 -16.26 -9.15
C LEU A 380 10.24 -15.62 -10.49
N LYS A 381 10.61 -14.36 -10.65
CA LYS A 381 10.46 -13.64 -11.92
C LYS A 381 11.10 -14.40 -13.07
N THR A 382 12.31 -14.88 -12.90
CA THR A 382 13.04 -15.66 -13.93
C THR A 382 12.33 -16.99 -14.24
N LYS A 383 11.89 -17.72 -13.20
CA LYS A 383 11.21 -19.02 -13.33
C LYS A 383 9.82 -18.87 -13.99
N THR A 384 9.08 -17.84 -13.63
CA THR A 384 7.70 -17.62 -14.10
C THR A 384 7.63 -16.96 -15.48
N GLU A 385 8.66 -16.23 -15.89
CA GLU A 385 8.68 -15.49 -17.16
C GLU A 385 8.33 -16.37 -18.36
N LYS A 386 8.94 -17.56 -18.46
CA LYS A 386 8.65 -18.50 -19.54
C LYS A 386 7.19 -18.98 -19.49
N LEU A 387 6.69 -19.31 -18.30
CA LEU A 387 5.34 -19.81 -18.11
C LEU A 387 4.28 -18.76 -18.45
N PHE A 388 4.51 -17.50 -18.09
CA PHE A 388 3.57 -16.40 -18.33
C PHE A 388 3.58 -15.88 -19.78
N ASN A 389 4.64 -16.18 -20.54
CA ASN A 389 4.79 -15.79 -21.94
C ASN A 389 4.63 -16.98 -22.92
N LEU A 390 4.17 -18.14 -22.45
CA LEU A 390 3.79 -19.25 -23.36
C LEU A 390 2.60 -18.78 -24.22
N ASN A 391 2.79 -18.87 -25.55
CA ASN A 391 1.79 -18.55 -26.57
C ASN A 391 0.73 -19.66 -26.68
#